data_d2bfe49623a2593572fec5de87f821fd
#
_entry.id   d2bfe49623a2593572fec5de87f821fd
#
_cell.length_a   1.000
_cell.length_b   1.000
_cell.length_c   1.000
_cell.angle_alpha   90.00
_cell.angle_beta   90.00
_cell.angle_gamma   90.00
#
_symmetry.space_group_name_H-M   'P 1'
#
loop_
_entity.id
_entity.type
_entity.pdbx_description
1 polymer ?
#
loop_
_entity_poly.entity_id
_entity_poly.type
_entity_poly.pdbx_seq_one_letter_code
_entity_poly.pdbx_strand_id
1 'polypeptide(L)'
;VALIVSTALPWLASMLLTDIFTGLSVLALFIMVLHGGKTSTIEKCLLSGFIAFSAATHSATLAVLLGLCCLGWIAWPMLRARIAVSGLIQGCLSLVAGAVMLVSANFALSGDVAWTPGGYGVAFGRMLQDGIVKQYLNEVCPQKKLKLCPYRNQLPATADEFLWGSSMFNTLGRFKGLGDEMEVIVRDALAKYPAWQAEAALRATVQQLTHVATGEGTGGWTPHTQGLIERYIPHQFKQMRAAHQQRWELDFTAINRLHVPVALASLLLAALVFARGLWRRKLDDVTLLAATVSFAVLGNAFVCAVISGPHDRYGARLAWVATLVVLIAAVRYFAGDEQPDRNSGAS
;
A
#
# COMPACT_ATOMS: atom_id res chain seq x y z
N VAL A 1 -8.27 -2.38 22.65
CA VAL A 1 -7.00 -2.10 23.36
C VAL A 1 -5.84 -2.79 22.66
N ALA A 2 -5.88 -4.14 22.41
CA ALA A 2 -4.74 -4.88 21.84
C ALA A 2 -4.19 -4.23 20.55
N LEU A 3 -5.03 -3.96 19.55
CA LEU A 3 -4.61 -3.30 18.29
C LEU A 3 -3.98 -1.92 18.52
N ILE A 4 -4.49 -1.15 19.49
CA ILE A 4 -3.98 0.19 19.78
C ILE A 4 -2.55 0.13 20.35
N VAL A 5 -2.30 -0.85 21.23
CA VAL A 5 -1.02 -0.94 21.96
C VAL A 5 0.05 -1.67 21.15
N SER A 6 -0.33 -2.64 20.31
CA SER A 6 0.62 -3.55 19.69
C SER A 6 0.81 -3.35 18.17
N THR A 7 0.19 -2.33 17.58
CA THR A 7 0.29 -2.08 16.14
C THR A 7 0.46 -0.60 15.79
N ALA A 8 0.83 -0.32 14.55
CA ALA A 8 0.94 1.03 14.00
C ALA A 8 -0.42 1.75 13.82
N LEU A 9 -1.56 1.10 14.10
CA LEU A 9 -2.90 1.65 13.83
C LEU A 9 -3.16 3.06 14.39
N PRO A 10 -2.82 3.40 15.65
CA PRO A 10 -3.06 4.75 16.17
C PRO A 10 -2.27 5.82 15.42
N TRP A 11 -1.05 5.51 15.04
CA TRP A 11 -0.18 6.42 14.30
C TRP A 11 -0.68 6.64 12.88
N LEU A 12 -1.08 5.56 12.19
CA LEU A 12 -1.69 5.64 10.86
C LEU A 12 -3.00 6.46 10.88
N ALA A 13 -3.80 6.33 11.94
CA ALA A 13 -5.06 7.07 12.09
C ALA A 13 -4.84 8.56 12.40
N SER A 14 -3.69 8.94 12.97
CA SER A 14 -3.37 10.33 13.33
C SER A 14 -2.60 11.10 12.25
N MET A 15 -2.04 10.41 11.26
CA MET A 15 -1.32 11.04 10.16
C MET A 15 -2.26 11.55 9.06
N LEU A 16 -1.92 12.69 8.46
CA LEU A 16 -2.59 13.20 7.25
C LEU A 16 -2.08 12.47 5.99
N LEU A 17 -2.06 11.14 6.06
CA LEU A 17 -1.70 10.24 4.97
C LEU A 17 -2.84 9.28 4.69
N THR A 18 -2.90 8.81 3.45
CA THR A 18 -3.98 7.93 2.97
C THR A 18 -3.75 6.46 3.31
N ASP A 19 -2.66 6.14 4.01
CA ASP A 19 -2.25 4.76 4.28
C ASP A 19 -3.27 3.97 5.11
N ILE A 20 -3.97 4.60 6.05
CA ILE A 20 -5.02 3.96 6.87
C ILE A 20 -6.17 3.42 6.02
N PHE A 21 -6.50 4.10 4.91
CA PHE A 21 -7.61 3.70 4.04
C PHE A 21 -7.37 2.37 3.34
N THR A 22 -6.11 1.96 3.13
CA THR A 22 -5.79 0.68 2.49
C THR A 22 -6.33 -0.50 3.31
N GLY A 23 -6.02 -0.56 4.60
CA GLY A 23 -6.50 -1.64 5.47
C GLY A 23 -8.01 -1.63 5.64
N LEU A 24 -8.59 -0.44 5.85
CA LEU A 24 -10.04 -0.29 6.00
C LEU A 24 -10.80 -0.67 4.71
N SER A 25 -10.28 -0.33 3.53
CA SER A 25 -10.93 -0.67 2.25
C SER A 25 -10.82 -2.16 1.91
N VAL A 26 -9.74 -2.84 2.32
CA VAL A 26 -9.65 -4.30 2.25
C VAL A 26 -10.75 -4.96 3.08
N LEU A 27 -10.98 -4.49 4.32
CA LEU A 27 -12.07 -4.99 5.17
C LEU A 27 -13.45 -4.64 4.58
N ALA A 28 -13.63 -3.44 4.04
CA ALA A 28 -14.87 -3.02 3.39
C ALA A 28 -15.19 -3.91 2.18
N LEU A 29 -14.21 -4.20 1.33
CA LEU A 29 -14.37 -5.10 0.19
C LEU A 29 -14.69 -6.54 0.65
N PHE A 30 -14.03 -7.03 1.70
CA PHE A 30 -14.33 -8.33 2.29
C PHE A 30 -15.80 -8.43 2.74
N ILE A 31 -16.30 -7.42 3.47
CA ILE A 31 -17.70 -7.38 3.93
C ILE A 31 -18.64 -7.35 2.72
N MET A 32 -18.37 -6.53 1.73
CA MET A 32 -19.20 -6.38 0.54
C MET A 32 -19.30 -7.70 -0.25
N VAL A 33 -18.19 -8.41 -0.41
CA VAL A 33 -18.11 -9.61 -1.24
C VAL A 33 -18.65 -10.85 -0.52
N LEU A 34 -18.40 -11.00 0.78
CA LEU A 34 -18.75 -12.22 1.52
C LEU A 34 -19.99 -12.06 2.39
N HIS A 35 -20.32 -10.84 2.79
CA HIS A 35 -21.47 -10.57 3.67
C HIS A 35 -22.50 -9.59 3.05
N GLY A 36 -22.39 -9.30 1.75
CA GLY A 36 -23.27 -8.35 1.04
C GLY A 36 -24.75 -8.68 1.13
N GLY A 37 -25.13 -9.95 1.33
CA GLY A 37 -26.51 -10.35 1.58
C GLY A 37 -27.07 -9.93 2.95
N LYS A 38 -26.20 -9.63 3.90
CA LYS A 38 -26.55 -9.20 5.28
C LYS A 38 -26.46 -7.69 5.47
N THR A 39 -25.93 -6.95 4.50
CA THR A 39 -25.79 -5.49 4.55
C THR A 39 -27.00 -4.81 3.94
N SER A 40 -27.44 -3.72 4.57
CA SER A 40 -28.50 -2.83 4.06
C SER A 40 -28.03 -2.04 2.84
N THR A 41 -28.95 -1.44 2.10
CA THR A 41 -28.62 -0.61 0.93
C THR A 41 -27.73 0.60 1.33
N ILE A 42 -27.99 1.22 2.49
CA ILE A 42 -27.21 2.35 2.99
C ILE A 42 -25.77 1.90 3.27
N GLU A 43 -25.59 0.78 3.96
CA GLU A 43 -24.25 0.23 4.23
C GLU A 43 -23.50 -0.09 2.94
N LYS A 44 -24.17 -0.68 1.95
CA LYS A 44 -23.57 -0.92 0.62
C LYS A 44 -23.12 0.36 -0.06
N CYS A 45 -23.94 1.41 -0.03
CA CYS A 45 -23.57 2.72 -0.58
C CYS A 45 -22.36 3.32 0.16
N LEU A 46 -22.34 3.26 1.49
CA LEU A 46 -21.23 3.75 2.28
C LEU A 46 -19.93 2.98 2.02
N LEU A 47 -19.99 1.65 1.98
CA LEU A 47 -18.84 0.79 1.66
C LEU A 47 -18.33 1.07 0.24
N SER A 48 -19.23 1.18 -0.75
CA SER A 48 -18.87 1.48 -2.14
C SER A 48 -18.22 2.87 -2.26
N GLY A 49 -18.79 3.89 -1.63
CA GLY A 49 -18.24 5.25 -1.60
C GLY A 49 -16.88 5.29 -0.93
N PHE A 50 -16.72 4.57 0.18
CA PHE A 50 -15.43 4.49 0.89
C PHE A 50 -14.35 3.77 0.07
N ILE A 51 -14.69 2.66 -0.61
CA ILE A 51 -13.76 1.95 -1.51
C ILE A 51 -13.36 2.87 -2.67
N ALA A 52 -14.32 3.57 -3.29
CA ALA A 52 -14.04 4.50 -4.38
C ALA A 52 -13.12 5.65 -3.93
N PHE A 53 -13.40 6.26 -2.78
CA PHE A 53 -12.56 7.29 -2.19
C PHE A 53 -11.15 6.80 -1.89
N SER A 54 -11.01 5.62 -1.26
CA SER A 54 -9.73 5.01 -0.93
C SER A 54 -8.89 4.72 -2.18
N ALA A 55 -9.55 4.24 -3.24
CA ALA A 55 -8.92 3.98 -4.54
C ALA A 55 -8.49 5.28 -5.24
N ALA A 56 -9.29 6.36 -5.12
CA ALA A 56 -8.99 7.66 -5.70
C ALA A 56 -7.81 8.36 -5.01
N THR A 57 -7.62 8.14 -3.71
CA THR A 57 -6.58 8.82 -2.93
C THR A 57 -5.21 8.16 -3.01
N HIS A 58 -5.12 6.88 -3.44
CA HIS A 58 -3.84 6.17 -3.47
C HIS A 58 -3.83 5.06 -4.54
N SER A 59 -3.04 5.24 -5.60
CA SER A 59 -2.95 4.30 -6.74
C SER A 59 -2.59 2.87 -6.34
N ALA A 60 -1.71 2.68 -5.34
CA ALA A 60 -1.37 1.34 -4.86
C ALA A 60 -2.56 0.68 -4.13
N THR A 61 -3.40 1.45 -3.41
CA THR A 61 -4.63 0.92 -2.81
C THR A 61 -5.60 0.43 -3.89
N LEU A 62 -5.79 1.21 -4.96
CA LEU A 62 -6.59 0.78 -6.10
C LEU A 62 -6.05 -0.52 -6.71
N ALA A 63 -4.73 -0.62 -6.92
CA ALA A 63 -4.12 -1.83 -7.49
C ALA A 63 -4.30 -3.06 -6.59
N VAL A 64 -4.16 -2.93 -5.28
CA VAL A 64 -4.40 -4.02 -4.31
C VAL A 64 -5.86 -4.47 -4.35
N LEU A 65 -6.81 -3.53 -4.30
CA LEU A 65 -8.23 -3.86 -4.33
C LEU A 65 -8.65 -4.47 -5.68
N LEU A 66 -8.09 -4.00 -6.79
CA LEU A 66 -8.29 -4.61 -8.11
C LEU A 66 -7.78 -6.06 -8.13
N GLY A 67 -6.57 -6.29 -7.59
CA GLY A 67 -6.04 -7.64 -7.43
C GLY A 67 -6.95 -8.56 -6.61
N LEU A 68 -7.51 -8.06 -5.50
CA LEU A 68 -8.47 -8.81 -4.69
C LEU A 68 -9.79 -9.08 -5.44
N CYS A 69 -10.30 -8.13 -6.23
CA CYS A 69 -11.47 -8.36 -7.08
C CYS A 69 -11.18 -9.43 -8.13
N CYS A 70 -10.03 -9.38 -8.81
CA CYS A 70 -9.62 -10.41 -9.77
C CYS A 70 -9.52 -11.80 -9.11
N LEU A 71 -8.90 -11.89 -7.94
CA LEU A 71 -8.84 -13.13 -7.15
C LEU A 71 -10.24 -13.62 -6.76
N GLY A 72 -11.13 -12.70 -6.37
CA GLY A 72 -12.52 -13.01 -6.06
C GLY A 72 -13.27 -13.62 -7.27
N TRP A 73 -13.06 -13.07 -8.46
CA TRP A 73 -13.63 -13.62 -9.71
C TRP A 73 -13.04 -14.98 -10.05
N ILE A 74 -11.74 -15.18 -9.88
CA ILE A 74 -11.07 -16.48 -10.10
C ILE A 74 -11.58 -17.53 -9.11
N ALA A 75 -11.75 -17.14 -7.84
CA ALA A 75 -12.22 -18.04 -6.78
C ALA A 75 -13.74 -18.30 -6.83
N TRP A 76 -14.52 -17.42 -7.45
CA TRP A 76 -15.99 -17.51 -7.47
C TRP A 76 -16.53 -18.86 -7.93
N PRO A 77 -16.06 -19.50 -9.01
CA PRO A 77 -16.58 -20.81 -9.43
C PRO A 77 -16.48 -21.89 -8.34
N MET A 78 -15.46 -21.80 -7.48
CA MET A 78 -15.23 -22.75 -6.38
C MET A 78 -15.97 -22.34 -5.10
N LEU A 79 -16.25 -21.06 -4.91
CA LEU A 79 -16.80 -20.47 -3.68
C LEU A 79 -18.17 -19.79 -3.90
N ARG A 80 -18.98 -20.30 -4.84
CA ARG A 80 -20.29 -19.73 -5.21
C ARG A 80 -21.25 -19.52 -4.03
N ALA A 81 -21.18 -20.40 -3.04
CA ALA A 81 -22.02 -20.31 -1.83
C ALA A 81 -21.55 -19.24 -0.84
N ARG A 82 -20.35 -18.69 -1.02
CA ARG A 82 -19.71 -17.76 -0.10
C ARG A 82 -19.50 -16.37 -0.72
N ILE A 83 -19.19 -16.32 -2.00
CA ILE A 83 -18.90 -15.09 -2.73
C ILE A 83 -20.15 -14.60 -3.45
N ALA A 84 -20.64 -13.44 -3.05
CA ALA A 84 -21.75 -12.76 -3.71
C ALA A 84 -21.27 -12.06 -4.99
N VAL A 85 -21.76 -12.48 -6.15
CA VAL A 85 -21.46 -11.83 -7.45
C VAL A 85 -21.79 -10.35 -7.42
N SER A 86 -22.94 -9.98 -6.82
CA SER A 86 -23.33 -8.57 -6.66
C SER A 86 -22.28 -7.76 -5.89
N GLY A 87 -21.63 -8.35 -4.86
CA GLY A 87 -20.56 -7.72 -4.11
C GLY A 87 -19.29 -7.53 -4.94
N LEU A 88 -18.92 -8.52 -5.77
CA LEU A 88 -17.80 -8.39 -6.71
C LEU A 88 -18.05 -7.29 -7.75
N ILE A 89 -19.26 -7.27 -8.35
CA ILE A 89 -19.63 -6.23 -9.31
C ILE A 89 -19.58 -4.84 -8.64
N GLN A 90 -20.17 -4.69 -7.45
CA GLN A 90 -20.12 -3.43 -6.70
C GLN A 90 -18.69 -3.01 -6.36
N GLY A 91 -17.84 -3.95 -5.95
CA GLY A 91 -16.40 -3.71 -5.74
C GLY A 91 -15.74 -3.16 -6.99
N CYS A 92 -15.89 -3.84 -8.14
CA CYS A 92 -15.34 -3.38 -9.41
C CYS A 92 -15.89 -2.01 -9.84
N LEU A 93 -17.18 -1.75 -9.68
CA LEU A 93 -17.78 -0.44 -9.99
C LEU A 93 -17.24 0.66 -9.07
N SER A 94 -17.02 0.36 -7.79
CA SER A 94 -16.40 1.29 -6.85
C SER A 94 -14.96 1.64 -7.25
N LEU A 95 -14.19 0.66 -7.76
CA LEU A 95 -12.83 0.90 -8.27
C LEU A 95 -12.83 1.77 -9.53
N VAL A 96 -13.77 1.51 -10.46
CA VAL A 96 -13.94 2.36 -11.65
C VAL A 96 -14.31 3.79 -11.23
N ALA A 97 -15.24 3.96 -10.29
CA ALA A 97 -15.60 5.27 -9.77
C ALA A 97 -14.38 5.96 -9.13
N GLY A 98 -13.57 5.25 -8.33
CA GLY A 98 -12.32 5.76 -7.76
C GLY A 98 -11.30 6.18 -8.82
N ALA A 99 -11.14 5.39 -9.87
CA ALA A 99 -10.28 5.73 -11.02
C ALA A 99 -10.73 7.00 -11.73
N VAL A 100 -12.04 7.13 -11.99
CA VAL A 100 -12.61 8.35 -12.59
C VAL A 100 -12.41 9.56 -11.68
N MET A 101 -12.66 9.41 -10.37
CA MET A 101 -12.43 10.48 -9.40
C MET A 101 -10.97 10.94 -9.40
N LEU A 102 -10.00 10.00 -9.42
CA LEU A 102 -8.56 10.31 -9.47
C LEU A 102 -8.20 11.11 -10.72
N VAL A 103 -8.58 10.63 -11.89
CA VAL A 103 -8.27 11.30 -13.17
C VAL A 103 -8.96 12.66 -13.26
N SER A 104 -10.20 12.76 -12.81
CA SER A 104 -10.95 14.01 -12.76
C SER A 104 -10.31 15.04 -11.83
N ALA A 105 -9.85 14.61 -10.64
CA ALA A 105 -9.14 15.47 -9.70
C ALA A 105 -7.81 15.97 -10.28
N ASN A 106 -7.03 15.09 -10.91
CA ASN A 106 -5.78 15.48 -11.58
C ASN A 106 -6.04 16.48 -12.70
N PHE A 107 -7.04 16.23 -13.53
CA PHE A 107 -7.44 17.17 -14.59
C PHE A 107 -7.87 18.55 -14.03
N ALA A 108 -8.69 18.56 -12.99
CA ALA A 108 -9.13 19.80 -12.37
C ALA A 108 -7.98 20.62 -11.74
N LEU A 109 -6.93 19.96 -11.24
CA LEU A 109 -5.81 20.61 -10.57
C LEU A 109 -4.66 20.99 -11.52
N SER A 110 -4.38 20.18 -12.53
CA SER A 110 -3.23 20.37 -13.43
C SER A 110 -3.63 20.77 -14.87
N GLY A 111 -4.87 20.55 -15.27
CA GLY A 111 -5.32 20.68 -16.65
C GLY A 111 -4.97 19.47 -17.54
N ASP A 112 -4.22 18.49 -17.00
CA ASP A 112 -3.78 17.33 -17.75
C ASP A 112 -4.57 16.07 -17.35
N VAL A 113 -4.96 15.27 -18.36
CA VAL A 113 -5.55 13.95 -18.14
C VAL A 113 -4.43 12.96 -17.84
N ALA A 114 -4.11 12.82 -16.56
CA ALA A 114 -3.03 11.96 -16.11
C ALA A 114 -3.48 11.08 -14.93
N TRP A 115 -2.99 9.84 -14.93
CA TRP A 115 -3.19 8.93 -13.78
C TRP A 115 -2.38 9.37 -12.57
N THR A 116 -1.08 9.59 -12.78
CA THR A 116 -0.16 10.11 -11.76
C THR A 116 0.78 11.09 -12.47
N PRO A 117 0.65 12.39 -12.22
CA PRO A 117 1.60 13.36 -12.76
C PRO A 117 3.02 13.00 -12.34
N GLY A 118 3.93 12.85 -13.30
CA GLY A 118 5.31 12.47 -13.03
C GLY A 118 5.53 10.99 -12.61
N GLY A 119 4.55 10.11 -12.81
CA GLY A 119 4.60 8.69 -12.40
C GLY A 119 5.81 7.92 -12.93
N TYR A 120 6.29 8.21 -14.14
CA TYR A 120 7.53 7.65 -14.68
C TYR A 120 8.76 8.01 -13.85
N GLY A 121 8.77 9.16 -13.18
CA GLY A 121 9.87 9.54 -12.29
C GLY A 121 10.03 8.60 -11.09
N VAL A 122 8.92 8.09 -10.54
CA VAL A 122 8.98 7.12 -9.43
C VAL A 122 9.54 5.79 -9.91
N ALA A 123 9.05 5.27 -11.04
CA ALA A 123 9.57 4.05 -11.66
C ALA A 123 11.06 4.21 -12.07
N PHE A 124 11.43 5.37 -12.61
CA PHE A 124 12.82 5.70 -12.92
C PHE A 124 13.70 5.66 -11.67
N GLY A 125 13.27 6.31 -10.57
CA GLY A 125 13.98 6.29 -9.29
C GLY A 125 14.19 4.87 -8.78
N ARG A 126 13.19 3.99 -8.90
CA ARG A 126 13.31 2.58 -8.54
C ARG A 126 14.36 1.87 -9.43
N MET A 127 14.29 2.01 -10.75
CA MET A 127 15.26 1.41 -11.68
C MET A 127 16.67 1.97 -11.49
N LEU A 128 16.79 3.24 -11.07
CA LEU A 128 18.07 3.85 -10.71
C LEU A 128 18.67 3.14 -9.50
N GLN A 129 17.89 2.95 -8.44
CA GLN A 129 18.32 2.25 -7.22
C GLN A 129 18.70 0.79 -7.49
N ASP A 130 18.04 0.11 -8.44
CA ASP A 130 18.38 -1.25 -8.86
C ASP A 130 19.59 -1.32 -9.80
N GLY A 131 20.21 -0.18 -10.15
CA GLY A 131 21.36 -0.10 -11.05
C GLY A 131 21.03 -0.17 -12.55
N ILE A 132 19.78 -0.40 -12.90
CA ILE A 132 19.31 -0.59 -14.28
C ILE A 132 19.49 0.69 -15.10
N VAL A 133 19.17 1.87 -14.53
CA VAL A 133 19.38 3.16 -15.21
C VAL A 133 20.85 3.38 -15.53
N LYS A 134 21.75 3.09 -14.59
CA LYS A 134 23.20 3.23 -14.82
C LYS A 134 23.68 2.35 -15.96
N GLN A 135 23.25 1.09 -15.99
CA GLN A 135 23.58 0.17 -17.07
C GLN A 135 23.04 0.67 -18.41
N TYR A 136 21.79 1.09 -18.46
CA TYR A 136 21.16 1.66 -19.65
C TYR A 136 21.96 2.85 -20.18
N LEU A 137 22.27 3.84 -19.33
CA LEU A 137 23.04 5.01 -19.73
C LEU A 137 24.43 4.67 -20.22
N ASN A 138 25.14 3.71 -19.62
CA ASN A 138 26.46 3.27 -20.09
C ASN A 138 26.42 2.71 -21.49
N GLU A 139 25.31 2.05 -21.88
CA GLU A 139 25.15 1.46 -23.19
C GLU A 139 24.69 2.47 -24.25
N VAL A 140 23.84 3.43 -23.89
CA VAL A 140 23.21 4.31 -24.88
C VAL A 140 23.88 5.67 -25.03
N CYS A 141 24.57 6.19 -23.99
CA CYS A 141 25.19 7.52 -24.02
C CYS A 141 26.25 7.71 -25.12
N PRO A 142 26.97 6.66 -25.59
CA PRO A 142 27.83 6.82 -26.75
C PRO A 142 27.10 7.21 -28.04
N GLN A 143 25.82 6.82 -28.18
CA GLN A 143 25.03 7.03 -29.39
C GLN A 143 23.90 8.08 -29.20
N LYS A 144 23.28 8.11 -28.00
CA LYS A 144 22.18 9.02 -27.67
C LYS A 144 22.66 10.17 -26.80
N LYS A 145 22.27 11.39 -27.14
CA LYS A 145 22.56 12.60 -26.33
C LYS A 145 21.42 12.83 -25.36
N LEU A 146 21.47 12.14 -24.21
CA LEU A 146 20.52 12.34 -23.10
C LEU A 146 21.09 13.36 -22.11
N LYS A 147 20.21 14.15 -21.44
CA LYS A 147 20.59 15.12 -20.41
C LYS A 147 21.32 14.44 -19.23
N LEU A 148 20.98 13.17 -18.95
CA LEU A 148 21.59 12.38 -17.88
C LEU A 148 22.96 11.80 -18.25
N CYS A 149 23.36 11.77 -19.53
CA CYS A 149 24.64 11.18 -19.94
C CYS A 149 25.87 11.78 -19.23
N PRO A 150 25.99 13.11 -19.06
CA PRO A 150 27.11 13.69 -18.30
C PRO A 150 27.14 13.25 -16.83
N TYR A 151 26.01 12.89 -16.26
CA TYR A 151 25.84 12.57 -14.84
C TYR A 151 25.81 11.08 -14.52
N ARG A 152 25.98 10.18 -15.52
CA ARG A 152 25.83 8.73 -15.36
C ARG A 152 26.71 8.11 -14.25
N ASN A 153 27.84 8.74 -13.93
CA ASN A 153 28.76 8.29 -12.87
C ASN A 153 28.53 8.97 -11.52
N GLN A 154 27.59 9.93 -11.46
CA GLN A 154 27.24 10.72 -10.28
C GLN A 154 25.80 10.49 -9.83
N LEU A 155 25.15 9.43 -10.37
CA LEU A 155 23.79 9.08 -9.99
C LEU A 155 23.74 8.69 -8.51
N PRO A 156 22.77 9.20 -7.73
CA PRO A 156 22.55 8.78 -6.36
C PRO A 156 22.29 7.29 -6.24
N ALA A 157 22.56 6.72 -5.05
CA ALA A 157 22.38 5.30 -4.80
C ALA A 157 20.91 4.92 -4.60
N THR A 158 20.08 5.85 -4.13
CA THR A 158 18.67 5.60 -3.80
C THR A 158 17.72 6.46 -4.62
N ALA A 159 16.48 5.94 -4.79
CA ALA A 159 15.39 6.67 -5.43
C ALA A 159 15.04 7.96 -4.65
N ASP A 160 15.03 7.89 -3.33
CA ASP A 160 14.70 9.02 -2.46
C ASP A 160 15.73 10.14 -2.56
N GLU A 161 17.02 9.80 -2.56
CA GLU A 161 18.07 10.80 -2.73
C GLU A 161 17.99 11.48 -4.11
N PHE A 162 17.66 10.74 -5.16
CA PHE A 162 17.46 11.30 -6.49
C PHE A 162 16.24 12.22 -6.55
N LEU A 163 15.07 11.73 -6.13
CA LEU A 163 13.79 12.42 -6.33
C LEU A 163 13.55 13.55 -5.32
N TRP A 164 14.00 13.37 -4.06
CA TRP A 164 13.67 14.25 -2.94
C TRP A 164 14.86 14.94 -2.31
N GLY A 165 16.07 14.48 -2.60
CA GLY A 165 17.31 15.11 -2.17
C GLY A 165 17.67 16.36 -3.00
N SER A 166 18.81 16.98 -2.66
CA SER A 166 19.40 18.11 -3.38
C SER A 166 20.28 17.66 -4.56
N SER A 167 19.79 16.73 -5.34
CA SER A 167 20.53 16.09 -6.44
C SER A 167 20.54 16.93 -7.73
N MET A 168 21.27 16.44 -8.73
CA MET A 168 21.22 16.91 -10.12
C MET A 168 19.80 17.04 -10.68
N PHE A 169 18.85 16.27 -10.14
CA PHE A 169 17.45 16.33 -10.54
C PHE A 169 16.87 17.74 -10.42
N ASN A 170 17.24 18.48 -9.34
CA ASN A 170 16.84 19.87 -9.18
C ASN A 170 17.47 20.76 -10.25
N THR A 171 18.76 20.58 -10.53
CA THR A 171 19.51 21.35 -11.57
C THR A 171 18.95 21.11 -12.96
N LEU A 172 18.47 19.88 -13.25
CA LEU A 172 17.91 19.49 -14.55
C LEU A 172 16.41 19.82 -14.69
N GLY A 173 15.82 20.56 -13.74
CA GLY A 173 14.44 21.04 -13.81
C GLY A 173 13.40 20.03 -13.37
N ARG A 174 13.80 19.00 -12.59
CA ARG A 174 12.93 17.99 -11.99
C ARG A 174 12.02 17.30 -13.02
N PHE A 175 10.79 16.99 -12.64
CA PHE A 175 9.80 16.34 -13.52
C PHE A 175 9.53 17.11 -14.80
N LYS A 176 9.51 18.45 -14.75
CA LYS A 176 9.29 19.29 -15.93
C LYS A 176 10.46 19.28 -16.91
N GLY A 177 11.69 19.16 -16.39
CA GLY A 177 12.91 19.18 -17.20
C GLY A 177 13.38 17.80 -17.67
N LEU A 178 13.13 16.75 -16.87
CA LEU A 178 13.58 15.37 -17.13
C LEU A 178 12.44 14.38 -17.36
N GLY A 179 11.17 14.78 -17.23
CA GLY A 179 10.02 13.85 -17.28
C GLY A 179 10.02 12.98 -18.53
N ASP A 180 10.12 13.60 -19.71
CA ASP A 180 10.11 12.90 -21.00
C ASP A 180 11.31 11.95 -21.14
N GLU A 181 12.50 12.37 -20.69
CA GLU A 181 13.69 11.53 -20.73
C GLU A 181 13.57 10.34 -19.78
N MET A 182 13.06 10.55 -18.56
CA MET A 182 12.81 9.46 -17.62
C MET A 182 11.79 8.47 -18.18
N GLU A 183 10.73 8.93 -18.85
CA GLU A 183 9.75 8.07 -19.51
C GLU A 183 10.38 7.19 -20.57
N VAL A 184 11.19 7.79 -21.46
CA VAL A 184 11.91 7.04 -22.51
C VAL A 184 12.84 5.99 -21.90
N ILE A 185 13.62 6.36 -20.87
CA ILE A 185 14.54 5.44 -20.20
C ILE A 185 13.77 4.28 -19.54
N VAL A 186 12.67 4.57 -18.86
CA VAL A 186 11.85 3.53 -18.21
C VAL A 186 11.29 2.56 -19.25
N ARG A 187 10.70 3.05 -20.33
CA ARG A 187 10.11 2.21 -21.39
C ARG A 187 11.18 1.34 -22.08
N ASP A 188 12.29 1.95 -22.47
CA ASP A 188 13.39 1.23 -23.12
C ASP A 188 14.01 0.19 -22.17
N ALA A 189 14.23 0.53 -20.89
CA ALA A 189 14.82 -0.37 -19.92
C ALA A 189 13.90 -1.54 -19.58
N LEU A 190 12.57 -1.34 -19.52
CA LEU A 190 11.60 -2.42 -19.35
C LEU A 190 11.69 -3.45 -20.49
N ALA A 191 11.80 -2.97 -21.72
CA ALA A 191 11.92 -3.84 -22.88
C ALA A 191 13.31 -4.55 -22.95
N LYS A 192 14.37 -3.85 -22.52
CA LYS A 192 15.75 -4.34 -22.68
C LYS A 192 16.21 -5.29 -21.58
N TYR A 193 15.75 -5.09 -20.34
CA TYR A 193 16.23 -5.84 -19.17
C TYR A 193 15.09 -6.56 -18.40
N PRO A 194 14.21 -7.34 -19.06
CA PRO A 194 13.03 -7.93 -18.40
C PRO A 194 13.40 -8.90 -17.28
N ALA A 195 14.47 -9.70 -17.43
CA ALA A 195 14.90 -10.63 -16.40
C ALA A 195 15.43 -9.91 -15.15
N TRP A 196 16.22 -8.84 -15.35
CA TRP A 196 16.71 -8.03 -14.22
C TRP A 196 15.56 -7.32 -13.50
N GLN A 197 14.58 -6.78 -14.26
CA GLN A 197 13.37 -6.19 -13.66
C GLN A 197 12.60 -7.22 -12.82
N ALA A 198 12.43 -8.46 -13.32
CA ALA A 198 11.74 -9.51 -12.58
C ALA A 198 12.50 -9.90 -11.29
N GLU A 199 13.81 -10.03 -11.36
CA GLU A 199 14.65 -10.31 -10.17
C GLU A 199 14.57 -9.17 -9.15
N ALA A 200 14.70 -7.91 -9.61
CA ALA A 200 14.59 -6.74 -8.75
C ALA A 200 13.20 -6.63 -8.10
N ALA A 201 12.14 -6.91 -8.86
CA ALA A 201 10.77 -6.93 -8.36
C ALA A 201 10.57 -8.01 -7.27
N LEU A 202 11.07 -9.22 -7.48
CA LEU A 202 10.99 -10.29 -6.49
C LEU A 202 11.75 -9.92 -5.20
N ARG A 203 12.99 -9.45 -5.35
CA ARG A 203 13.82 -9.03 -4.22
C ARG A 203 13.15 -7.92 -3.41
N ALA A 204 12.65 -6.89 -4.09
CA ALA A 204 11.96 -5.78 -3.46
C ALA A 204 10.69 -6.23 -2.73
N THR A 205 9.90 -7.13 -3.34
CA THR A 205 8.69 -7.69 -2.73
C THR A 205 9.01 -8.43 -1.43
N VAL A 206 10.03 -9.31 -1.45
CA VAL A 206 10.47 -10.04 -0.25
C VAL A 206 10.96 -9.09 0.83
N GLN A 207 11.76 -8.08 0.48
CA GLN A 207 12.20 -7.07 1.42
C GLN A 207 11.02 -6.31 2.05
N GLN A 208 10.02 -5.92 1.23
CA GLN A 208 8.85 -5.20 1.72
C GLN A 208 8.06 -5.98 2.78
N LEU A 209 8.01 -7.31 2.71
CA LEU A 209 7.32 -8.12 3.71
C LEU A 209 7.95 -8.02 5.11
N THR A 210 9.21 -7.59 5.20
CA THR A 210 9.92 -7.37 6.48
C THR A 210 9.91 -5.91 6.95
N HIS A 211 9.53 -4.97 6.07
CA HIS A 211 9.44 -3.55 6.38
C HIS A 211 8.05 -3.24 6.95
N VAL A 212 7.93 -3.24 8.28
CA VAL A 212 6.64 -3.09 9.01
C VAL A 212 6.75 -2.16 10.22
N ALA A 213 7.88 -1.44 10.38
CA ALA A 213 8.09 -0.58 11.53
C ALA A 213 7.13 0.62 11.54
N THR A 214 6.81 1.09 12.74
CA THR A 214 6.02 2.29 12.97
C THR A 214 6.94 3.51 12.93
N GLY A 215 6.47 4.63 12.36
CA GLY A 215 7.11 5.93 12.46
C GLY A 215 7.54 6.53 11.12
N GLU A 216 7.71 5.75 10.07
CA GLU A 216 7.98 6.30 8.75
C GLU A 216 6.80 7.17 8.26
N GLY A 217 7.11 8.33 7.69
CA GLY A 217 6.12 9.33 7.29
C GLY A 217 5.74 10.34 8.38
N THR A 218 6.27 10.18 9.62
CA THR A 218 6.07 11.14 10.71
C THR A 218 7.17 12.18 10.82
N GLY A 219 8.09 12.27 9.87
CA GLY A 219 9.15 13.28 9.83
C GLY A 219 8.61 14.70 9.67
N GLY A 220 9.48 15.69 9.92
CA GLY A 220 9.15 17.11 9.76
C GLY A 220 8.79 17.45 8.31
N TRP A 221 7.86 18.39 8.14
CA TRP A 221 7.42 18.80 6.81
C TRP A 221 8.45 19.68 6.11
N THR A 222 8.50 19.57 4.80
CA THR A 222 9.42 20.37 3.98
C THR A 222 9.06 21.85 4.04
N PRO A 223 10.02 22.75 3.75
CA PRO A 223 9.76 24.20 3.70
C PRO A 223 8.59 24.58 2.78
N HIS A 224 8.41 23.86 1.66
CA HIS A 224 7.28 24.09 0.76
C HIS A 224 5.92 23.84 1.46
N THR A 225 5.78 22.73 2.17
CA THR A 225 4.56 22.39 2.91
C THR A 225 4.32 23.37 4.06
N GLN A 226 5.40 23.81 4.74
CA GLN A 226 5.32 24.86 5.77
C GLN A 226 4.77 26.16 5.18
N GLY A 227 5.26 26.59 4.01
CA GLY A 227 4.77 27.78 3.32
C GLY A 227 3.28 27.69 2.92
N LEU A 228 2.78 26.51 2.57
CA LEU A 228 1.35 26.31 2.32
C LEU A 228 0.51 26.52 3.59
N ILE A 229 0.96 25.96 4.72
CA ILE A 229 0.26 26.12 5.99
C ILE A 229 0.29 27.58 6.46
N GLU A 230 1.43 28.24 6.34
CA GLU A 230 1.56 29.66 6.66
C GLU A 230 0.61 30.53 5.81
N ARG A 231 0.46 30.20 4.52
CA ARG A 231 -0.40 30.94 3.60
C ARG A 231 -1.89 30.69 3.83
N TYR A 232 -2.31 29.44 4.02
CA TYR A 232 -3.73 29.07 4.02
C TYR A 232 -4.31 28.86 5.42
N ILE A 233 -3.47 28.55 6.43
CA ILE A 233 -3.89 28.29 7.81
C ILE A 233 -2.93 28.99 8.79
N PRO A 234 -2.72 30.32 8.67
CA PRO A 234 -1.66 31.04 9.41
C PRO A 234 -1.79 30.94 10.94
N HIS A 235 -3.02 30.81 11.45
CA HIS A 235 -3.27 30.67 12.90
C HIS A 235 -2.73 29.34 13.47
N GLN A 236 -2.56 28.29 12.65
CA GLN A 236 -1.99 27.00 13.05
C GLN A 236 -0.45 26.93 12.86
N PHE A 237 0.14 27.87 12.14
CA PHE A 237 1.54 27.77 11.71
C PHE A 237 2.52 27.73 12.89
N LYS A 238 2.29 28.56 13.92
CA LYS A 238 3.13 28.58 15.12
C LYS A 238 3.07 27.25 15.89
N GLN A 239 1.87 26.68 16.04
CA GLN A 239 1.67 25.41 16.74
C GLN A 239 2.28 24.26 15.93
N MET A 240 2.09 24.25 14.61
CA MET A 240 2.70 23.26 13.72
C MET A 240 4.22 23.28 13.86
N ARG A 241 4.88 24.45 13.80
CA ARG A 241 6.33 24.55 13.96
C ARG A 241 6.84 24.13 15.33
N ALA A 242 6.04 24.28 16.36
CA ALA A 242 6.37 23.87 17.73
C ALA A 242 6.16 22.36 17.99
N ALA A 243 5.52 21.63 17.08
CA ALA A 243 5.27 20.20 17.24
C ALA A 243 6.57 19.40 17.27
N HIS A 244 6.64 18.35 18.10
CA HIS A 244 7.77 17.42 18.19
C HIS A 244 8.14 16.82 16.83
N GLN A 245 7.14 16.52 16.00
CA GLN A 245 7.32 16.06 14.63
C GLN A 245 8.21 17.00 13.81
N GLN A 246 7.97 18.33 13.88
CA GLN A 246 8.72 19.32 13.09
C GLN A 246 10.15 19.49 13.56
N ARG A 247 10.43 19.12 14.81
CA ARG A 247 11.77 19.18 15.43
C ARG A 247 12.51 17.86 15.33
N TRP A 248 11.94 16.85 14.65
CA TRP A 248 12.51 15.49 14.51
C TRP A 248 12.71 14.79 15.86
N GLU A 249 11.87 15.08 16.84
CA GLU A 249 11.96 14.56 18.20
C GLU A 249 11.11 13.31 18.44
N LEU A 250 10.40 12.81 17.40
CA LEU A 250 9.63 11.57 17.51
C LEU A 250 10.57 10.36 17.42
N ASP A 251 10.64 9.58 18.49
CA ASP A 251 11.40 8.32 18.54
C ASP A 251 10.46 7.12 18.68
N PHE A 252 10.53 6.22 17.71
CA PHE A 252 9.72 5.00 17.65
C PHE A 252 10.50 3.75 18.07
N THR A 253 11.76 3.86 18.49
CA THR A 253 12.61 2.72 18.81
C THR A 253 12.00 1.82 19.87
N ALA A 254 11.49 2.38 20.97
CA ALA A 254 10.88 1.62 22.06
C ALA A 254 9.60 0.90 21.60
N ILE A 255 8.75 1.60 20.85
CA ILE A 255 7.48 1.05 20.33
C ILE A 255 7.76 -0.08 19.33
N ASN A 256 8.75 0.08 18.46
CA ASN A 256 9.09 -0.90 17.44
C ASN A 256 9.67 -2.21 17.99
N ARG A 257 10.18 -2.21 19.23
CA ARG A 257 10.52 -3.47 19.93
C ARG A 257 9.31 -4.38 20.13
N LEU A 258 8.10 -3.81 20.18
CA LEU A 258 6.83 -4.55 20.26
C LEU A 258 6.16 -4.65 18.89
N HIS A 259 6.02 -3.54 18.17
CA HIS A 259 5.23 -3.48 16.94
C HIS A 259 5.79 -4.37 15.83
N VAL A 260 7.10 -4.37 15.63
CA VAL A 260 7.73 -5.15 14.55
C VAL A 260 7.58 -6.66 14.77
N PRO A 261 7.92 -7.26 15.94
CA PRO A 261 7.68 -8.68 16.17
C PRO A 261 6.20 -9.08 16.09
N VAL A 262 5.29 -8.24 16.62
CA VAL A 262 3.84 -8.52 16.54
C VAL A 262 3.36 -8.47 15.09
N ALA A 263 3.79 -7.50 14.30
CA ALA A 263 3.44 -7.40 12.89
C ALA A 263 3.92 -8.63 12.11
N LEU A 264 5.20 -8.98 12.21
CA LEU A 264 5.78 -10.13 11.50
C LEU A 264 5.13 -11.45 11.92
N ALA A 265 4.92 -11.66 13.23
CA ALA A 265 4.20 -12.83 13.74
C ALA A 265 2.76 -12.88 13.22
N SER A 266 2.07 -11.73 13.18
CA SER A 266 0.69 -11.65 12.70
C SER A 266 0.57 -11.94 11.19
N LEU A 267 1.51 -11.44 10.38
CA LEU A 267 1.56 -11.76 8.95
C LEU A 267 1.73 -13.27 8.72
N LEU A 268 2.67 -13.89 9.44
CA LEU A 268 2.88 -15.35 9.38
C LEU A 268 1.66 -16.13 9.85
N LEU A 269 1.10 -15.76 11.02
CA LEU A 269 -0.05 -16.47 11.59
C LEU A 269 -1.31 -16.33 10.72
N ALA A 270 -1.56 -15.17 10.13
CA ALA A 270 -2.66 -15.00 9.17
C ALA A 270 -2.50 -15.94 7.96
N ALA A 271 -1.30 -16.02 7.39
CA ALA A 271 -1.00 -16.96 6.31
C ALA A 271 -1.18 -18.43 6.75
N LEU A 272 -0.78 -18.78 7.97
CA LEU A 272 -0.96 -20.13 8.53
C LEU A 272 -2.44 -20.45 8.79
N VAL A 273 -3.25 -19.51 9.28
CA VAL A 273 -4.72 -19.67 9.42
C VAL A 273 -5.34 -19.99 8.06
N PHE A 274 -4.97 -19.24 7.03
CA PHE A 274 -5.42 -19.51 5.67
C PHE A 274 -4.98 -20.89 5.18
N ALA A 275 -3.69 -21.22 5.28
CA ALA A 275 -3.14 -22.50 4.82
C ALA A 275 -3.79 -23.70 5.54
N ARG A 276 -3.99 -23.59 6.87
CA ARG A 276 -4.68 -24.61 7.67
C ARG A 276 -6.14 -24.79 7.22
N GLY A 277 -6.87 -23.69 6.98
CA GLY A 277 -8.24 -23.72 6.51
C GLY A 277 -8.35 -24.40 5.13
N LEU A 278 -7.43 -24.09 4.23
CA LEU A 278 -7.34 -24.70 2.91
C LEU A 278 -7.03 -26.19 3.00
N TRP A 279 -6.04 -26.59 3.81
CA TRP A 279 -5.69 -28.00 4.03
C TRP A 279 -6.84 -28.80 4.62
N ARG A 280 -7.56 -28.22 5.61
CA ARG A 280 -8.73 -28.86 6.24
C ARG A 280 -10.00 -28.76 5.39
N ARG A 281 -9.95 -28.12 4.24
CA ARG A 281 -11.11 -27.81 3.37
C ARG A 281 -12.23 -27.07 4.11
N LYS A 282 -11.87 -26.30 5.13
CA LYS A 282 -12.79 -25.50 5.97
C LYS A 282 -12.60 -24.02 5.62
N LEU A 283 -13.36 -23.54 4.66
CA LEU A 283 -13.30 -22.15 4.20
C LEU A 283 -14.39 -21.32 4.91
N ASP A 284 -14.26 -21.19 6.22
CA ASP A 284 -15.11 -20.34 7.05
C ASP A 284 -14.72 -18.86 6.94
N ASP A 285 -15.48 -17.98 7.61
CA ASP A 285 -15.29 -16.52 7.51
C ASP A 285 -13.89 -16.08 7.97
N VAL A 286 -13.32 -16.73 9.00
CA VAL A 286 -11.98 -16.39 9.49
C VAL A 286 -10.91 -16.82 8.49
N THR A 287 -11.06 -18.01 7.91
CA THR A 287 -10.16 -18.51 6.86
C THR A 287 -10.20 -17.61 5.62
N LEU A 288 -11.40 -17.19 5.19
CA LEU A 288 -11.55 -16.29 4.03
C LEU A 288 -11.04 -14.88 4.32
N LEU A 289 -11.22 -14.38 5.56
CA LEU A 289 -10.62 -13.11 5.97
C LEU A 289 -9.09 -13.21 5.99
N ALA A 290 -8.54 -14.28 6.53
CA ALA A 290 -7.11 -14.55 6.54
C ALA A 290 -6.54 -14.63 5.11
N ALA A 291 -7.24 -15.29 4.18
CA ALA A 291 -6.88 -15.33 2.76
C ALA A 291 -6.87 -13.92 2.15
N THR A 292 -7.98 -13.17 2.33
CA THR A 292 -8.10 -11.80 1.80
C THR A 292 -6.96 -10.91 2.28
N VAL A 293 -6.66 -10.94 3.57
CA VAL A 293 -5.59 -10.12 4.17
C VAL A 293 -4.22 -10.58 3.69
N SER A 294 -3.96 -11.89 3.62
CA SER A 294 -2.68 -12.42 3.13
C SER A 294 -2.42 -12.03 1.68
N PHE A 295 -3.42 -12.13 0.80
CA PHE A 295 -3.29 -11.67 -0.58
C PHE A 295 -3.20 -10.15 -0.70
N ALA A 296 -3.90 -9.39 0.15
CA ALA A 296 -3.76 -7.94 0.21
C ALA A 296 -2.34 -7.53 0.61
N VAL A 297 -1.76 -8.17 1.63
CA VAL A 297 -0.38 -7.93 2.08
C VAL A 297 0.62 -8.25 0.98
N LEU A 298 0.49 -9.41 0.32
CA LEU A 298 1.37 -9.81 -0.77
C LEU A 298 1.26 -8.86 -1.98
N GLY A 299 0.04 -8.55 -2.40
CA GLY A 299 -0.22 -7.60 -3.49
C GLY A 299 0.30 -6.20 -3.17
N ASN A 300 0.10 -5.74 -1.94
CA ASN A 300 0.63 -4.47 -1.46
C ASN A 300 2.16 -4.44 -1.43
N ALA A 301 2.80 -5.50 -0.94
CA ALA A 301 4.25 -5.63 -0.94
C ALA A 301 4.80 -5.57 -2.37
N PHE A 302 4.17 -6.29 -3.30
CA PHE A 302 4.55 -6.27 -4.71
C PHE A 302 4.40 -4.87 -5.32
N VAL A 303 3.20 -4.30 -5.28
CA VAL A 303 2.91 -3.01 -5.96
C VAL A 303 3.77 -1.88 -5.41
N CYS A 304 3.88 -1.75 -4.08
CA CYS A 304 4.63 -0.65 -3.49
C CYS A 304 6.14 -0.80 -3.69
N ALA A 305 6.68 -1.99 -3.45
CA ALA A 305 8.11 -2.20 -3.53
C ALA A 305 8.63 -2.16 -4.97
N VAL A 306 7.86 -2.65 -5.94
CA VAL A 306 8.27 -2.66 -7.35
C VAL A 306 8.23 -1.26 -7.96
N ILE A 307 7.27 -0.43 -7.56
CA ILE A 307 7.11 0.91 -8.15
C ILE A 307 7.92 1.95 -7.38
N SER A 308 7.86 1.96 -6.04
CA SER A 308 8.46 3.00 -5.21
C SER A 308 9.71 2.55 -4.46
N GLY A 309 9.75 1.31 -4.01
CA GLY A 309 10.78 0.74 -3.14
C GLY A 309 10.18 0.23 -1.82
N PRO A 310 10.92 -0.63 -1.09
CA PRO A 310 10.49 -1.09 0.24
C PRO A 310 10.51 0.05 1.26
N HIS A 311 9.38 0.23 1.96
CA HIS A 311 9.20 1.23 3.02
C HIS A 311 8.38 0.66 4.16
N ASP A 312 8.73 1.00 5.40
CA ASP A 312 8.06 0.53 6.60
C ASP A 312 6.57 0.93 6.64
N ARG A 313 6.23 2.13 6.22
CA ARG A 313 4.84 2.60 6.19
C ARG A 313 3.95 1.76 5.26
N TYR A 314 4.51 1.23 4.17
CA TYR A 314 3.74 0.37 3.25
C TYR A 314 3.41 -0.99 3.84
N GLY A 315 4.27 -1.55 4.68
CA GLY A 315 3.95 -2.77 5.42
C GLY A 315 3.04 -2.49 6.61
N ALA A 316 3.34 -1.46 7.40
CA ALA A 316 2.59 -1.10 8.60
C ALA A 316 1.10 -0.87 8.32
N ARG A 317 0.73 -0.30 7.14
CA ARG A 317 -0.66 0.02 6.77
C ARG A 317 -1.59 -1.19 6.62
N LEU A 318 -1.02 -2.41 6.48
CA LEU A 318 -1.78 -3.67 6.43
C LEU A 318 -1.43 -4.63 7.57
N ALA A 319 -0.29 -4.48 8.23
CA ALA A 319 0.13 -5.36 9.32
C ALA A 319 -0.88 -5.37 10.49
N TRP A 320 -1.49 -4.23 10.83
CA TRP A 320 -2.52 -4.17 11.86
C TRP A 320 -3.79 -4.97 11.50
N VAL A 321 -4.12 -5.08 10.21
CA VAL A 321 -5.25 -5.91 9.75
C VAL A 321 -4.92 -7.39 9.92
N ALA A 322 -3.68 -7.82 9.66
CA ALA A 322 -3.23 -9.18 9.96
C ALA A 322 -3.32 -9.48 11.46
N THR A 323 -2.93 -8.52 12.32
CA THR A 323 -3.11 -8.66 13.78
C THR A 323 -4.59 -8.78 14.16
N LEU A 324 -5.49 -8.02 13.51
CA LEU A 324 -6.94 -8.17 13.72
C LEU A 324 -7.41 -9.58 13.36
N VAL A 325 -6.97 -10.15 12.23
CA VAL A 325 -7.28 -11.53 11.83
C VAL A 325 -6.85 -12.52 12.89
N VAL A 326 -5.64 -12.40 13.40
CA VAL A 326 -5.09 -13.30 14.44
C VAL A 326 -5.91 -13.20 15.72
N LEU A 327 -6.29 -12.00 16.15
CA LEU A 327 -7.14 -11.80 17.33
C LEU A 327 -8.52 -12.43 17.15
N ILE A 328 -9.15 -12.27 15.99
CA ILE A 328 -10.45 -12.89 15.68
C ILE A 328 -10.32 -14.42 15.68
N ALA A 329 -9.25 -14.96 15.08
CA ALA A 329 -9.00 -16.39 15.05
C ALA A 329 -8.78 -16.95 16.47
N ALA A 330 -8.03 -16.25 17.31
CA ALA A 330 -7.79 -16.62 18.70
C ALA A 330 -9.08 -16.62 19.52
N VAL A 331 -9.89 -15.54 19.44
CA VAL A 331 -11.19 -15.47 20.14
C VAL A 331 -12.10 -16.63 19.73
N ARG A 332 -12.18 -16.95 18.44
CA ARG A 332 -12.98 -18.09 17.96
C ARG A 332 -12.47 -19.44 18.46
N TYR A 333 -11.16 -19.61 18.52
CA TYR A 333 -10.56 -20.85 19.01
C TYR A 333 -10.91 -21.09 20.49
N PHE A 334 -10.70 -20.09 21.34
CA PHE A 334 -10.99 -20.21 22.77
C PHE A 334 -12.49 -20.24 23.08
N ALA A 335 -13.33 -19.50 22.34
CA ALA A 335 -14.80 -19.56 22.54
C ALA A 335 -15.42 -20.87 22.04
N GLY A 336 -14.79 -21.58 21.09
CA GLY A 336 -15.26 -22.88 20.61
C GLY A 336 -15.03 -24.03 21.58
N ASP A 337 -14.00 -23.92 22.45
CA ASP A 337 -13.72 -24.95 23.49
C ASP A 337 -14.64 -24.83 24.73
N GLU A 338 -15.41 -23.73 24.87
CA GLU A 338 -16.35 -23.53 25.98
C GLU A 338 -17.76 -24.07 25.74
N GLN A 339 -18.06 -24.74 24.61
CA GLN A 339 -19.33 -25.46 24.46
C GLN A 339 -19.22 -26.85 25.13
N PRO A 340 -19.72 -27.05 26.38
CA PRO A 340 -19.84 -28.37 26.94
C PRO A 340 -20.83 -29.17 26.11
N ASP A 341 -20.52 -30.45 25.89
CA ASP A 341 -21.39 -31.48 25.34
C ASP A 341 -22.79 -31.41 25.98
N ARG A 342 -23.72 -30.74 25.36
CA ARG A 342 -25.15 -30.72 25.77
C ARG A 342 -25.89 -31.99 25.34
N ASN A 343 -25.17 -33.05 25.02
CA ASN A 343 -25.77 -34.36 24.62
C ASN A 343 -25.48 -35.51 25.54
N SER A 344 -25.11 -35.30 26.81
CA SER A 344 -25.04 -36.37 27.81
C SER A 344 -26.16 -36.20 28.85
N GLY A 345 -27.40 -36.38 28.44
CA GLY A 345 -28.51 -36.25 29.37
C GLY A 345 -29.89 -36.50 28.74
N ALA A 346 -30.02 -37.62 28.03
CA ALA A 346 -31.33 -38.18 27.72
C ALA A 346 -31.19 -39.70 27.58
N SER A 347 -31.18 -40.36 28.70
CA SER A 347 -31.49 -41.80 28.86
C SER A 347 -32.80 -41.94 29.61
#